data_33e3b7878dcaa64f7b2022c12033c9cd
#
_entry.id   33e3b7878dcaa64f7b2022c12033c9cd
#
_cell.length_a   1.000
_cell.length_b   1.000
_cell.length_c   1.000
_cell.angle_alpha   90.00
_cell.angle_beta   90.00
_cell.angle_gamma   90.00
#
_symmetry.space_group_name_H-M   'P 1'
#
loop_
_entity.id
_entity.type
_entity.pdbx_description
1 polymer ?
#
loop_
_entity_poly.entity_id
_entity_poly.type
_entity_poly.pdbx_seq_one_letter_code
_entity_poly.pdbx_strand_id
1 'polypeptide(L)'
;ASVEMVQRSKFDQCYLRPILFRSLDEANPAFGVNPFPNPIACYIGAWDWGKYLGDEAIERGVDVCVSTWNRLTPNSMPAMAKSGANYMNSQLIKMEALLNGFAEGIALDDRGYVSEGSGENIFVVTDGIVLTPPLSSSILPGITRDSVIQICHELGITVKERTIQRAALYVADELFFTGTAAEVTPIRSVDRIEVGQGGRGPITEKIQKMFFEITKGERPAPGNWLTYVNEQKQAPADNNGFTASKVERDDSDTAPILSFQTAARD
;
A
#
# COMPACT_ATOMS: atom_id res chain seq x y z
N ALA A 1 5.34 -11.23 19.10
CA ALA A 1 4.31 -12.11 18.54
C ALA A 1 4.54 -12.38 17.03
N SER A 2 4.58 -11.35 16.14
CA SER A 2 4.76 -11.58 14.68
C SER A 2 6.07 -12.28 14.34
N VAL A 3 7.20 -11.83 14.91
CA VAL A 3 8.51 -12.48 14.74
C VAL A 3 8.47 -13.92 15.22
N GLU A 4 7.91 -14.17 16.40
CA GLU A 4 7.74 -15.51 16.97
C GLU A 4 6.85 -16.41 16.10
N MET A 5 5.79 -15.85 15.50
CA MET A 5 4.94 -16.59 14.57
C MET A 5 5.75 -17.08 13.36
N VAL A 6 6.61 -16.22 12.78
CA VAL A 6 7.46 -16.61 11.66
C VAL A 6 8.51 -17.63 12.09
N GLN A 7 9.15 -17.44 13.24
CA GLN A 7 10.15 -18.39 13.78
C GLN A 7 9.57 -19.79 14.02
N ARG A 8 8.30 -19.87 14.47
CA ARG A 8 7.60 -21.14 14.69
C ARG A 8 6.98 -21.72 13.44
N SER A 9 6.79 -20.92 12.38
CA SER A 9 6.29 -21.39 11.11
C SER A 9 7.36 -22.24 10.40
N LYS A 10 6.91 -23.09 9.49
CA LYS A 10 7.81 -23.88 8.63
C LYS A 10 7.93 -23.25 7.24
N PHE A 11 7.49 -22.01 7.07
CA PHE A 11 7.54 -21.31 5.81
C PHE A 11 8.90 -20.69 5.58
N ASP A 12 9.48 -20.89 4.41
CA ASP A 12 10.65 -20.15 3.94
C ASP A 12 10.27 -18.70 3.58
N GLN A 13 9.05 -18.52 3.09
CA GLN A 13 8.41 -17.26 2.73
C GLN A 13 6.96 -17.29 3.21
N CYS A 14 6.47 -16.20 3.81
CA CYS A 14 5.06 -16.13 4.20
C CYS A 14 4.53 -14.71 4.20
N TYR A 15 3.24 -14.60 3.98
CA TYR A 15 2.48 -13.39 4.24
C TYR A 15 1.99 -13.39 5.68
N LEU A 16 2.18 -12.27 6.38
CA LEU A 16 1.68 -12.07 7.74
C LEU A 16 0.47 -11.15 7.72
N ARG A 17 -0.57 -11.55 8.44
CA ARG A 17 -1.75 -10.71 8.65
C ARG A 17 -2.13 -10.64 10.12
N PRO A 18 -1.65 -9.64 10.86
CA PRO A 18 -2.19 -9.31 12.16
C PRO A 18 -3.56 -8.66 11.99
N ILE A 19 -4.54 -9.07 12.78
CA ILE A 19 -5.91 -8.53 12.80
C ILE A 19 -6.27 -8.23 14.24
N LEU A 20 -6.66 -6.98 14.50
CA LEU A 20 -7.24 -6.56 15.77
C LEU A 20 -8.74 -6.29 15.55
N PHE A 21 -9.57 -6.77 16.46
CA PHE A 21 -11.01 -6.59 16.36
C PHE A 21 -11.67 -6.56 17.73
N ARG A 22 -12.90 -6.06 17.77
CA ARG A 22 -13.77 -6.18 18.96
C ARG A 22 -14.33 -7.59 19.00
N SER A 23 -13.92 -8.33 20.02
CA SER A 23 -14.38 -9.68 20.28
C SER A 23 -15.67 -9.66 21.11
N LEU A 24 -16.17 -10.81 21.47
CA LEU A 24 -17.30 -10.96 22.37
C LEU A 24 -16.79 -11.22 23.78
N ASP A 25 -17.37 -10.53 24.78
CA ASP A 25 -17.25 -10.93 26.18
C ASP A 25 -18.29 -12.02 26.44
N GLU A 26 -17.87 -13.26 26.70
CA GLU A 26 -18.76 -14.38 26.92
C GLU A 26 -19.61 -14.21 28.20
N ALA A 27 -19.11 -13.48 29.21
CA ALA A 27 -19.81 -13.22 30.44
C ALA A 27 -20.90 -12.14 30.31
N ASN A 28 -20.62 -11.12 29.47
CA ASN A 28 -21.49 -9.97 29.23
C ASN A 28 -21.52 -9.60 27.74
N PRO A 29 -22.14 -10.42 26.89
CA PRO A 29 -22.12 -10.21 25.45
C PRO A 29 -22.89 -8.95 25.04
N ALA A 30 -22.22 -8.05 24.29
CA ALA A 30 -22.83 -6.85 23.74
C ALA A 30 -22.86 -6.93 22.21
N PHE A 31 -24.06 -6.89 21.63
CA PHE A 31 -24.30 -7.01 20.18
C PHE A 31 -24.72 -5.68 19.55
N GLY A 32 -24.74 -4.60 20.32
CA GLY A 32 -25.17 -3.29 19.83
C GLY A 32 -24.07 -2.55 19.03
N VAL A 33 -24.41 -1.37 18.54
CA VAL A 33 -23.49 -0.48 17.79
C VAL A 33 -22.35 0.04 18.67
N ASN A 34 -22.57 0.12 20.00
CA ASN A 34 -21.53 0.54 20.93
C ASN A 34 -20.44 -0.53 21.05
N PRO A 35 -19.20 -0.28 20.60
CA PRO A 35 -18.13 -1.27 20.62
C PRO A 35 -17.40 -1.35 21.98
N PHE A 36 -17.58 -0.38 22.88
CA PHE A 36 -16.76 -0.25 24.09
C PHE A 36 -16.92 -1.38 25.10
N PRO A 37 -18.08 -2.00 25.30
CA PRO A 37 -18.22 -3.15 26.21
C PRO A 37 -17.42 -4.39 25.77
N ASN A 38 -17.14 -4.53 24.48
CA ASN A 38 -16.48 -5.70 23.95
C ASN A 38 -14.95 -5.60 24.03
N PRO A 39 -14.24 -6.66 24.48
CA PRO A 39 -12.79 -6.67 24.57
C PRO A 39 -12.13 -6.62 23.18
N ILE A 40 -10.86 -6.19 23.15
CA ILE A 40 -10.05 -6.24 21.95
C ILE A 40 -9.34 -7.59 21.90
N ALA A 41 -9.49 -8.29 20.78
CA ALA A 41 -8.72 -9.49 20.46
C ALA A 41 -7.77 -9.26 19.29
N CYS A 42 -6.70 -10.05 19.23
CA CYS A 42 -5.72 -10.02 18.15
C CYS A 42 -5.47 -11.44 17.64
N TYR A 43 -5.55 -11.62 16.33
CA TYR A 43 -5.08 -12.81 15.63
C TYR A 43 -3.93 -12.45 14.69
N ILE A 44 -2.98 -13.36 14.55
CA ILE A 44 -1.90 -13.24 13.56
C ILE A 44 -1.94 -14.50 12.71
N GLY A 45 -2.28 -14.34 11.44
CA GLY A 45 -2.21 -15.40 10.43
C GLY A 45 -0.89 -15.35 9.67
N ALA A 46 -0.37 -16.52 9.29
CA ALA A 46 0.78 -16.66 8.40
C ALA A 46 0.49 -17.77 7.38
N TRP A 47 0.74 -17.51 6.10
CA TRP A 47 0.58 -18.50 5.03
C TRP A 47 1.43 -18.13 3.80
N ASP A 48 1.69 -19.13 2.96
CA ASP A 48 2.26 -18.90 1.65
C ASP A 48 1.20 -18.30 0.72
N TRP A 49 1.50 -17.15 0.11
CA TRP A 49 0.54 -16.46 -0.74
C TRP A 49 0.91 -16.44 -2.23
N GLY A 50 2.16 -16.68 -2.59
CA GLY A 50 2.60 -16.48 -3.97
C GLY A 50 2.52 -15.00 -4.40
N LYS A 51 2.28 -14.75 -5.71
CA LYS A 51 2.16 -13.41 -6.29
C LYS A 51 0.70 -12.98 -6.39
N TYR A 52 0.31 -11.89 -5.72
CA TYR A 52 -1.07 -11.41 -5.63
C TYR A 52 -1.75 -11.16 -6.98
N LEU A 53 -1.04 -10.56 -7.93
CA LEU A 53 -1.55 -10.25 -9.28
C LEU A 53 -1.05 -11.22 -10.36
N GLY A 54 -0.38 -12.32 -9.97
CA GLY A 54 0.19 -13.33 -10.87
C GLY A 54 1.69 -13.15 -11.11
N ASP A 55 2.36 -14.24 -11.49
CA ASP A 55 3.83 -14.27 -11.63
C ASP A 55 4.34 -13.32 -12.72
N GLU A 56 3.61 -13.22 -13.84
CA GLU A 56 4.01 -12.35 -14.96
C GLU A 56 3.68 -10.87 -14.73
N ALA A 57 2.83 -10.55 -13.74
CA ALA A 57 2.37 -9.18 -13.50
C ALA A 57 3.51 -8.22 -13.14
N ILE A 58 4.53 -8.72 -12.46
CA ILE A 58 5.69 -7.93 -12.02
C ILE A 58 6.53 -7.41 -13.21
N GLU A 59 6.54 -8.13 -14.31
CA GLU A 59 7.32 -7.73 -15.50
C GLU A 59 6.42 -7.15 -16.60
N ARG A 60 5.31 -7.83 -16.90
CA ARG A 60 4.43 -7.46 -18.02
C ARG A 60 3.40 -6.42 -17.66
N GLY A 61 3.15 -6.22 -16.36
CA GLY A 61 2.09 -5.37 -15.89
C GLY A 61 0.70 -6.00 -16.06
N VAL A 62 -0.29 -5.33 -15.49
CA VAL A 62 -1.70 -5.76 -15.45
C VAL A 62 -2.62 -4.83 -16.24
N ASP A 63 -3.71 -5.40 -16.76
CA ASP A 63 -4.81 -4.62 -17.33
C ASP A 63 -5.78 -4.21 -16.23
N VAL A 64 -6.12 -2.93 -16.18
CA VAL A 64 -7.01 -2.39 -15.17
C VAL A 64 -8.15 -1.58 -15.79
N CYS A 65 -9.22 -1.37 -15.02
CA CYS A 65 -10.28 -0.44 -15.42
C CYS A 65 -10.45 0.66 -14.39
N VAL A 66 -11.04 1.77 -14.79
CA VAL A 66 -11.56 2.76 -13.84
C VAL A 66 -12.95 2.30 -13.41
N SER A 67 -13.09 1.93 -12.14
CA SER A 67 -14.33 1.42 -11.56
C SER A 67 -15.43 2.49 -11.57
N THR A 68 -16.68 2.06 -11.62
CA THR A 68 -17.84 2.92 -11.39
C THR A 68 -18.05 3.22 -9.90
N TRP A 69 -17.44 2.44 -9.01
CA TRP A 69 -17.46 2.66 -7.57
C TRP A 69 -16.39 3.68 -7.16
N ASN A 70 -16.81 4.76 -6.50
CA ASN A 70 -15.88 5.70 -5.87
C ASN A 70 -15.31 5.13 -4.58
N ARG A 71 -14.14 5.65 -4.16
CA ARG A 71 -13.63 5.43 -2.81
C ARG A 71 -14.52 6.10 -1.76
N LEU A 72 -14.36 5.62 -0.54
CA LEU A 72 -15.07 6.15 0.63
C LEU A 72 -14.88 7.66 0.75
N THR A 73 -15.96 8.41 0.91
CA THR A 73 -15.87 9.84 1.10
C THR A 73 -15.29 10.18 2.48
N PRO A 74 -14.48 11.25 2.59
CA PRO A 74 -14.10 11.78 3.90
C PRO A 74 -15.34 12.01 4.77
N ASN A 75 -15.23 11.77 6.06
CA ASN A 75 -16.33 11.92 7.03
C ASN A 75 -17.51 10.91 6.85
N SER A 76 -17.44 9.97 5.92
CA SER A 76 -18.37 8.81 5.89
C SER A 76 -17.74 7.58 6.54
N MET A 77 -16.50 7.31 6.19
CA MET A 77 -15.69 6.21 6.71
C MET A 77 -14.23 6.66 6.81
N PRO A 78 -13.44 6.14 7.77
CA PRO A 78 -12.05 6.53 7.93
C PRO A 78 -11.16 5.89 6.85
N ALA A 79 -11.06 6.49 5.66
CA ALA A 79 -10.28 5.97 4.53
C ALA A 79 -8.80 5.73 4.90
N MET A 80 -8.24 6.56 5.78
CA MET A 80 -6.85 6.42 6.26
C MET A 80 -6.64 5.25 7.23
N ALA A 81 -7.70 4.60 7.72
CA ALA A 81 -7.60 3.43 8.57
C ALA A 81 -7.67 2.15 7.74
N LYS A 82 -6.73 1.21 7.99
CA LYS A 82 -6.79 -0.13 7.38
C LYS A 82 -7.85 -0.98 8.09
N SER A 83 -9.11 -0.52 8.02
CA SER A 83 -10.26 -1.14 8.66
C SER A 83 -10.90 -2.20 7.77
N GLY A 84 -11.27 -3.36 8.33
CA GLY A 84 -11.96 -4.42 7.60
C GLY A 84 -13.28 -3.95 6.97
N ALA A 85 -14.00 -3.01 7.61
CA ALA A 85 -15.24 -2.44 7.07
C ALA A 85 -15.03 -1.67 5.75
N ASN A 86 -13.87 -1.02 5.57
CA ASN A 86 -13.54 -0.30 4.35
C ASN A 86 -13.36 -1.25 3.15
N TYR A 87 -12.98 -2.50 3.40
CA TYR A 87 -12.76 -3.50 2.35
C TYR A 87 -14.04 -3.94 1.63
N MET A 88 -15.23 -3.64 2.16
CA MET A 88 -16.47 -3.83 1.38
C MET A 88 -16.46 -2.98 0.11
N ASN A 89 -16.02 -1.73 0.18
CA ASN A 89 -15.82 -0.87 -0.98
C ASN A 89 -14.74 -1.43 -1.92
N SER A 90 -13.62 -1.89 -1.38
CA SER A 90 -12.55 -2.55 -2.15
C SER A 90 -13.04 -3.78 -2.91
N GLN A 91 -13.87 -4.60 -2.28
CA GLN A 91 -14.45 -5.80 -2.91
C GLN A 91 -15.34 -5.43 -4.09
N LEU A 92 -16.18 -4.39 -3.99
CA LEU A 92 -17.03 -3.93 -5.09
C LEU A 92 -16.20 -3.48 -6.29
N ILE A 93 -15.14 -2.71 -6.07
CA ILE A 93 -14.20 -2.28 -7.11
C ILE A 93 -13.54 -3.49 -7.78
N LYS A 94 -13.02 -4.42 -6.97
CA LYS A 94 -12.34 -5.63 -7.47
C LYS A 94 -13.28 -6.54 -8.25
N MET A 95 -14.49 -6.77 -7.74
CA MET A 95 -15.49 -7.61 -8.40
C MET A 95 -15.90 -7.04 -9.75
N GLU A 96 -16.14 -5.72 -9.84
CA GLU A 96 -16.44 -5.06 -11.10
C GLU A 96 -15.31 -5.27 -12.12
N ALA A 97 -14.06 -5.06 -11.71
CA ALA A 97 -12.91 -5.27 -12.56
C ALA A 97 -12.85 -6.71 -13.09
N LEU A 98 -12.96 -7.70 -12.22
CA LEU A 98 -12.90 -9.13 -12.59
C LEU A 98 -14.05 -9.53 -13.52
N LEU A 99 -15.28 -9.08 -13.25
CA LEU A 99 -16.44 -9.36 -14.12
C LEU A 99 -16.30 -8.77 -15.52
N ASN A 100 -15.54 -7.66 -15.65
CA ASN A 100 -15.26 -7.02 -16.94
C ASN A 100 -13.94 -7.50 -17.59
N GLY A 101 -13.30 -8.53 -17.02
CA GLY A 101 -12.08 -9.14 -17.58
C GLY A 101 -10.80 -8.34 -17.34
N PHE A 102 -10.76 -7.52 -16.29
CA PHE A 102 -9.57 -6.81 -15.83
C PHE A 102 -8.98 -7.47 -14.59
N ALA A 103 -7.68 -7.29 -14.38
CA ALA A 103 -6.99 -7.82 -13.20
C ALA A 103 -7.30 -7.00 -11.94
N GLU A 104 -7.48 -5.68 -12.08
CA GLU A 104 -7.68 -4.76 -10.95
C GLU A 104 -8.52 -3.53 -11.37
N GLY A 105 -9.09 -2.83 -10.39
CA GLY A 105 -9.86 -1.60 -10.58
C GLY A 105 -9.22 -0.39 -9.92
N ILE A 106 -9.14 0.73 -10.65
CA ILE A 106 -8.79 2.04 -10.11
C ILE A 106 -10.08 2.73 -9.68
N ALA A 107 -10.13 3.21 -8.45
CA ALA A 107 -11.24 4.04 -7.99
C ALA A 107 -10.91 5.54 -8.05
N LEU A 108 -11.93 6.33 -8.28
CA LEU A 108 -11.89 7.78 -8.14
C LEU A 108 -12.36 8.19 -6.73
N ASP A 109 -11.99 9.38 -6.29
CA ASP A 109 -12.59 10.01 -5.14
C ASP A 109 -14.00 10.57 -5.48
N ASP A 110 -14.69 11.12 -4.48
CA ASP A 110 -16.04 11.69 -4.64
C ASP A 110 -16.10 12.93 -5.54
N ARG A 111 -14.94 13.51 -5.87
CA ARG A 111 -14.77 14.66 -6.76
C ARG A 111 -14.40 14.23 -8.20
N GLY A 112 -14.21 12.93 -8.45
CA GLY A 112 -13.84 12.38 -9.75
C GLY A 112 -12.34 12.38 -10.04
N TYR A 113 -11.48 12.60 -9.04
CA TYR A 113 -10.03 12.47 -9.17
C TYR A 113 -9.57 11.06 -8.81
N VAL A 114 -8.43 10.66 -9.36
CA VAL A 114 -7.82 9.37 -9.07
C VAL A 114 -7.53 9.26 -7.57
N SER A 115 -7.99 8.16 -6.97
CA SER A 115 -7.74 7.79 -5.58
C SER A 115 -6.69 6.68 -5.51
N GLU A 116 -7.09 5.45 -5.56
CA GLU A 116 -6.19 4.29 -5.44
C GLU A 116 -6.81 3.04 -6.11
N GLY A 117 -6.11 1.92 -6.13
CA GLY A 117 -6.66 0.62 -6.51
C GLY A 117 -7.62 0.05 -5.47
N SER A 118 -8.14 -1.16 -5.68
CA SER A 118 -9.02 -1.80 -4.70
C SER A 118 -8.32 -2.11 -3.38
N GLY A 119 -7.02 -2.39 -3.41
CA GLY A 119 -6.19 -2.70 -2.24
C GLY A 119 -4.75 -2.16 -2.34
N GLU A 120 -4.46 -1.28 -3.29
CA GLU A 120 -3.15 -0.76 -3.63
C GLU A 120 -3.19 0.76 -3.83
N ASN A 121 -2.08 1.44 -3.49
CA ASN A 121 -1.89 2.82 -3.93
C ASN A 121 -1.42 2.87 -5.38
N ILE A 122 -1.67 3.98 -6.08
CA ILE A 122 -1.29 4.17 -7.47
C ILE A 122 -0.26 5.28 -7.63
N PHE A 123 0.65 5.08 -8.60
CA PHE A 123 1.61 6.07 -9.07
C PHE A 123 1.48 6.27 -10.58
N VAL A 124 1.71 7.50 -11.01
CA VAL A 124 1.64 7.95 -12.41
C VAL A 124 2.98 8.58 -12.76
N VAL A 125 3.61 8.14 -13.83
CA VAL A 125 4.85 8.75 -14.35
C VAL A 125 4.50 9.59 -15.58
N THR A 126 4.95 10.83 -15.57
CA THR A 126 4.81 11.75 -16.72
C THR A 126 6.05 12.64 -16.80
N ASP A 127 6.66 12.72 -17.97
CA ASP A 127 7.87 13.53 -18.22
C ASP A 127 9.00 13.27 -17.19
N GLY A 128 9.17 12.02 -16.78
CA GLY A 128 10.18 11.63 -15.82
C GLY A 128 9.87 11.98 -14.36
N ILE A 129 8.70 12.54 -14.07
CA ILE A 129 8.21 12.88 -12.72
C ILE A 129 7.22 11.81 -12.26
N VAL A 130 7.39 11.33 -11.04
CA VAL A 130 6.47 10.39 -10.40
C VAL A 130 5.42 11.16 -9.62
N LEU A 131 4.16 10.91 -9.90
CA LEU A 131 3.00 11.52 -9.24
C LEU A 131 2.25 10.46 -8.45
N THR A 132 1.67 10.83 -7.31
CA THR A 132 0.75 9.98 -6.56
C THR A 132 -0.35 10.83 -5.94
N PRO A 133 -1.59 10.32 -5.80
CA PRO A 133 -2.64 11.06 -5.13
C PRO A 133 -2.27 11.43 -3.69
N PRO A 134 -2.65 12.63 -3.21
CA PRO A 134 -2.45 13.04 -1.83
C PRO A 134 -3.41 12.29 -0.89
N LEU A 135 -3.13 12.30 0.41
CA LEU A 135 -3.98 11.65 1.42
C LEU A 135 -5.43 12.17 1.39
N SER A 136 -5.64 13.42 0.98
CA SER A 136 -6.96 14.03 0.80
C SER A 136 -7.81 13.42 -0.33
N SER A 137 -7.25 12.55 -1.15
CA SER A 137 -7.98 11.81 -2.20
C SER A 137 -8.54 10.47 -1.72
N SER A 138 -8.87 10.34 -0.43
CA SER A 138 -9.46 9.14 0.18
C SER A 138 -8.61 7.87 0.04
N ILE A 139 -7.30 8.02 0.02
CA ILE A 139 -6.36 6.90 -0.06
C ILE A 139 -5.94 6.40 1.32
N LEU A 140 -5.51 5.14 1.38
CA LEU A 140 -4.77 4.62 2.53
C LEU A 140 -3.34 5.18 2.51
N PRO A 141 -2.78 5.68 3.66
CA PRO A 141 -1.36 6.00 3.77
C PRO A 141 -0.53 4.70 3.80
N GLY A 142 -0.31 4.13 2.60
CA GLY A 142 0.32 2.82 2.44
C GLY A 142 1.81 2.85 2.82
N ILE A 143 2.27 1.83 3.58
CA ILE A 143 3.69 1.68 3.94
C ILE A 143 4.53 1.49 2.68
N THR A 144 4.08 0.66 1.73
CA THR A 144 4.79 0.47 0.46
C THR A 144 4.81 1.74 -0.38
N ARG A 145 3.73 2.55 -0.35
CA ARG A 145 3.71 3.87 -0.98
C ARG A 145 4.79 4.77 -0.41
N ASP A 146 4.89 4.86 0.90
CA ASP A 146 5.92 5.66 1.59
C ASP A 146 7.34 5.16 1.25
N SER A 147 7.54 3.85 1.25
CA SER A 147 8.80 3.23 0.84
C SER A 147 9.20 3.61 -0.59
N VAL A 148 8.24 3.59 -1.52
CA VAL A 148 8.49 3.98 -2.92
C VAL A 148 8.84 5.47 -3.05
N ILE A 149 8.19 6.35 -2.28
CA ILE A 149 8.54 7.78 -2.25
C ILE A 149 9.99 7.95 -1.78
N GLN A 150 10.40 7.25 -0.72
CA GLN A 150 11.79 7.30 -0.23
C GLN A 150 12.78 6.73 -1.25
N ILE A 151 12.45 5.60 -1.91
CA ILE A 151 13.26 5.03 -3.00
C ILE A 151 13.44 6.03 -4.15
N CYS A 152 12.38 6.73 -4.55
CA CYS A 152 12.49 7.76 -5.59
C CYS A 152 13.46 8.86 -5.18
N HIS A 153 13.43 9.31 -3.93
CA HIS A 153 14.40 10.31 -3.43
C HIS A 153 15.84 9.80 -3.50
N GLU A 154 16.08 8.54 -3.09
CA GLU A 154 17.40 7.90 -3.19
C GLU A 154 17.90 7.79 -4.64
N LEU A 155 17.00 7.55 -5.57
CA LEU A 155 17.28 7.46 -7.01
C LEU A 155 17.40 8.83 -7.69
N GLY A 156 17.18 9.95 -6.97
CA GLY A 156 17.12 11.29 -7.54
C GLY A 156 15.91 11.52 -8.46
N ILE A 157 14.84 10.73 -8.30
CA ILE A 157 13.61 10.85 -9.08
C ILE A 157 12.66 11.78 -8.34
N THR A 158 12.18 12.82 -9.03
CA THR A 158 11.22 13.75 -8.45
C THR A 158 9.88 13.09 -8.21
N VAL A 159 9.37 13.13 -6.98
CA VAL A 159 8.01 12.69 -6.62
C VAL A 159 7.18 13.87 -6.20
N LYS A 160 5.90 13.90 -6.62
CA LYS A 160 4.93 14.92 -6.21
C LYS A 160 3.62 14.27 -5.79
N GLU A 161 3.17 14.59 -4.59
CA GLU A 161 1.81 14.29 -4.15
C GLU A 161 0.88 15.37 -4.68
N ARG A 162 -0.04 15.00 -5.58
CA ARG A 162 -0.98 15.95 -6.17
C ARG A 162 -2.25 15.25 -6.65
N THR A 163 -3.33 16.02 -6.73
CA THR A 163 -4.58 15.59 -7.36
C THR A 163 -4.36 15.23 -8.83
N ILE A 164 -4.83 14.06 -9.24
CA ILE A 164 -4.64 13.48 -10.58
C ILE A 164 -6.00 13.32 -11.23
N GLN A 165 -6.20 13.91 -12.41
CA GLN A 165 -7.41 13.72 -13.20
C GLN A 165 -7.44 12.33 -13.83
N ARG A 166 -8.64 11.74 -13.99
CA ARG A 166 -8.80 10.46 -14.70
C ARG A 166 -8.11 10.45 -16.06
N ALA A 167 -8.23 11.53 -16.82
CA ALA A 167 -7.63 11.63 -18.16
C ALA A 167 -6.11 11.45 -18.16
N ALA A 168 -5.42 11.80 -17.07
CA ALA A 168 -3.98 11.63 -16.96
C ALA A 168 -3.54 10.16 -16.99
N LEU A 169 -4.42 9.22 -16.64
CA LEU A 169 -4.13 7.80 -16.68
C LEU A 169 -3.88 7.28 -18.11
N TYR A 170 -4.56 7.88 -19.11
CA TYR A 170 -4.50 7.43 -20.51
C TYR A 170 -3.32 8.02 -21.29
N VAL A 171 -2.69 9.08 -20.77
CA VAL A 171 -1.57 9.77 -21.41
C VAL A 171 -0.28 9.69 -20.59
N ALA A 172 -0.28 8.88 -19.55
CA ALA A 172 0.90 8.64 -18.71
C ALA A 172 1.98 7.87 -19.47
N ASP A 173 3.24 8.14 -19.15
CA ASP A 173 4.37 7.36 -19.66
C ASP A 173 4.43 5.98 -19.01
N GLU A 174 4.17 5.92 -17.69
CA GLU A 174 4.11 4.69 -16.91
C GLU A 174 3.05 4.81 -15.80
N LEU A 175 2.45 3.68 -15.44
CA LEU A 175 1.59 3.54 -14.26
C LEU A 175 2.03 2.32 -13.46
N PHE A 176 1.92 2.39 -12.15
CA PHE A 176 2.13 1.21 -11.30
C PHE A 176 1.36 1.29 -9.99
N PHE A 177 1.01 0.13 -9.47
CA PHE A 177 0.46 -0.06 -8.13
C PHE A 177 1.54 -0.35 -7.10
N THR A 178 1.24 -0.02 -5.83
CA THR A 178 2.08 -0.38 -4.69
C THR A 178 1.25 -0.91 -3.52
N GLY A 179 1.72 -1.97 -2.90
CA GLY A 179 1.09 -2.56 -1.72
C GLY A 179 1.92 -3.70 -1.15
N THR A 180 1.62 -4.17 0.05
CA THR A 180 2.36 -5.29 0.66
C THR A 180 2.24 -6.57 -0.18
N ALA A 181 1.04 -6.88 -0.67
CA ALA A 181 0.80 -8.05 -1.49
C ALA A 181 1.09 -7.80 -2.99
N ALA A 182 0.78 -6.59 -3.47
CA ALA A 182 1.03 -6.19 -4.85
C ALA A 182 2.49 -5.78 -5.12
N GLU A 183 3.28 -5.59 -4.06
CA GLU A 183 4.66 -5.13 -4.17
C GLU A 183 4.74 -3.81 -4.98
N VAL A 184 5.46 -3.80 -6.10
CA VAL A 184 5.46 -2.73 -7.11
C VAL A 184 5.04 -3.37 -8.42
N THR A 185 3.79 -3.22 -8.82
CA THR A 185 3.22 -3.88 -10.01
C THR A 185 2.91 -2.88 -11.11
N PRO A 186 3.53 -2.99 -12.29
CA PRO A 186 3.22 -2.13 -13.43
C PRO A 186 1.77 -2.28 -13.91
N ILE A 187 1.21 -1.22 -14.47
CA ILE A 187 -0.08 -1.21 -15.17
C ILE A 187 0.21 -1.01 -16.65
N ARG A 188 -0.21 -1.97 -17.49
CA ARG A 188 0.05 -1.92 -18.93
C ARG A 188 -1.07 -1.29 -19.74
N SER A 189 -2.30 -1.34 -19.22
CA SER A 189 -3.44 -0.70 -19.88
C SER A 189 -4.49 -0.26 -18.84
N VAL A 190 -5.22 0.81 -19.18
CA VAL A 190 -6.39 1.30 -18.44
C VAL A 190 -7.58 1.33 -19.37
N ASP A 191 -8.71 0.72 -19.01
CA ASP A 191 -9.92 0.64 -19.83
C ASP A 191 -9.63 0.14 -21.27
N ARG A 192 -8.67 -0.81 -21.42
CA ARG A 192 -8.16 -1.38 -22.67
C ARG A 192 -7.37 -0.39 -23.55
N ILE A 193 -7.00 0.75 -23.02
CA ILE A 193 -6.10 1.71 -23.66
C ILE A 193 -4.70 1.46 -23.08
N GLU A 194 -3.75 1.17 -23.98
CA GLU A 194 -2.36 0.91 -23.60
C GLU A 194 -1.73 2.16 -22.96
N VAL A 195 -0.96 1.96 -21.90
CA VAL A 195 -0.23 3.01 -21.20
C VAL A 195 1.24 2.99 -21.63
N GLY A 196 1.75 4.12 -22.10
CA GLY A 196 3.14 4.25 -22.51
C GLY A 196 3.50 3.24 -23.61
N GLN A 197 4.33 2.26 -23.24
CA GLN A 197 4.77 1.18 -24.14
C GLN A 197 4.10 -0.19 -23.84
N GLY A 198 3.00 -0.19 -23.10
CA GLY A 198 2.22 -1.39 -22.80
C GLY A 198 2.88 -2.36 -21.83
N GLY A 199 3.66 -1.86 -20.87
CA GLY A 199 4.34 -2.70 -19.89
C GLY A 199 5.14 -1.92 -18.85
N ARG A 200 6.08 -2.61 -18.19
CA ARG A 200 6.97 -2.00 -17.20
C ARG A 200 7.90 -0.98 -17.85
N GLY A 201 7.72 0.29 -17.51
CA GLY A 201 8.60 1.35 -17.99
C GLY A 201 9.91 1.47 -17.18
N PRO A 202 10.88 2.27 -17.68
CA PRO A 202 12.22 2.34 -17.12
C PRO A 202 12.28 2.96 -15.71
N ILE A 203 11.36 3.84 -15.34
CA ILE A 203 11.29 4.41 -13.98
C ILE A 203 10.73 3.39 -13.02
N THR A 204 9.62 2.74 -13.37
CA THR A 204 9.03 1.65 -12.59
C THR A 204 10.05 0.52 -12.37
N GLU A 205 10.82 0.14 -13.40
CA GLU A 205 11.85 -0.89 -13.28
C GLU A 205 12.94 -0.53 -12.26
N LYS A 206 13.44 0.71 -12.28
CA LYS A 206 14.46 1.18 -11.32
C LYS A 206 13.93 1.14 -9.88
N ILE A 207 12.70 1.63 -9.68
CA ILE A 207 12.04 1.61 -8.37
C ILE A 207 11.84 0.18 -7.89
N GLN A 208 11.32 -0.68 -8.74
CA GLN A 208 11.04 -2.08 -8.46
C GLN A 208 12.31 -2.86 -8.10
N LYS A 209 13.38 -2.67 -8.87
CA LYS A 209 14.68 -3.30 -8.60
C LYS A 209 15.19 -2.94 -7.21
N MET A 210 15.22 -1.64 -6.88
CA MET A 210 15.69 -1.18 -5.58
C MET A 210 14.78 -1.66 -4.44
N PHE A 211 13.46 -1.66 -4.64
CA PHE A 211 12.51 -2.19 -3.67
C PHE A 211 12.78 -3.66 -3.35
N PHE A 212 13.00 -4.50 -4.37
CA PHE A 212 13.29 -5.92 -4.15
C PHE A 212 14.67 -6.17 -3.53
N GLU A 213 15.70 -5.42 -3.92
CA GLU A 213 17.02 -5.50 -3.29
C GLU A 213 16.93 -5.20 -1.79
N ILE A 214 16.16 -4.17 -1.41
CA ILE A 214 15.96 -3.79 0.01
C ILE A 214 15.16 -4.87 0.74
N THR A 215 14.01 -5.29 0.21
CA THR A 215 13.13 -6.24 0.90
C THR A 215 13.75 -7.63 1.07
N LYS A 216 14.68 -8.00 0.21
CA LYS A 216 15.50 -9.23 0.33
C LYS A 216 16.70 -9.07 1.26
N GLY A 217 16.98 -7.87 1.74
CA GLY A 217 18.17 -7.58 2.57
C GLY A 217 19.48 -7.55 1.77
N GLU A 218 19.42 -7.41 0.45
CA GLU A 218 20.58 -7.31 -0.45
C GLU A 218 21.14 -5.88 -0.49
N ARG A 219 20.33 -4.90 -0.07
CA ARG A 219 20.67 -3.48 0.03
C ARG A 219 20.19 -2.92 1.36
N PRO A 220 20.92 -2.00 2.01
CA PRO A 220 20.43 -1.27 3.17
C PRO A 220 19.15 -0.50 2.83
N ALA A 221 18.18 -0.51 3.75
CA ALA A 221 16.99 0.30 3.63
C ALA A 221 17.24 1.74 4.09
N PRO A 222 16.53 2.74 3.56
CA PRO A 222 16.48 4.06 4.15
C PRO A 222 15.79 3.99 5.53
N GLY A 223 16.53 3.76 6.60
CA GLY A 223 16.00 3.58 7.95
C GLY A 223 15.70 2.12 8.32
N ASN A 224 14.92 1.92 9.39
CA ASN A 224 14.68 0.59 10.00
C ASN A 224 13.45 -0.11 9.38
N TRP A 225 13.50 -0.43 8.09
CA TRP A 225 12.37 -1.11 7.43
C TRP A 225 12.32 -2.60 7.70
N LEU A 226 13.48 -3.24 7.90
CA LEU A 226 13.59 -4.68 8.05
C LEU A 226 13.69 -5.08 9.52
N THR A 227 12.91 -6.10 9.89
CA THR A 227 13.05 -6.81 11.16
C THR A 227 13.56 -8.22 10.87
N TYR A 228 14.80 -8.51 11.29
CA TYR A 228 15.38 -9.82 11.07
C TYR A 228 14.81 -10.83 12.07
N VAL A 229 14.31 -11.92 11.55
CA VAL A 229 13.66 -12.98 12.33
C VAL A 229 14.70 -13.90 12.97
N ASN A 230 15.82 -14.15 12.27
CA ASN A 230 16.92 -14.97 12.74
C ASN A 230 18.17 -14.12 12.96
N GLU A 231 18.82 -14.22 14.10
CA GLU A 231 19.99 -13.41 14.49
C GLU A 231 21.21 -13.52 13.55
N GLN A 232 21.25 -14.54 12.69
CA GLN A 232 22.38 -14.79 11.77
C GLN A 232 22.40 -13.92 10.52
N LYS A 233 21.35 -13.16 10.22
CA LYS A 233 21.30 -12.20 9.11
C LYS A 233 21.27 -10.78 9.67
N GLN A 234 22.39 -10.29 10.18
CA GLN A 234 22.56 -8.87 10.46
C GLN A 234 22.71 -8.11 9.14
N ALA A 235 22.14 -6.90 9.11
CA ALA A 235 22.29 -5.99 7.98
C ALA A 235 23.77 -5.81 7.60
N PRO A 236 24.10 -5.62 6.30
CA PRO A 236 25.43 -5.20 5.91
C PRO A 236 25.79 -3.92 6.69
N ALA A 237 26.99 -3.91 7.31
CA ALA A 237 27.47 -2.79 8.12
C ALA A 237 27.38 -1.50 7.31
N ASP A 238 26.68 -0.52 7.85
CA ASP A 238 26.50 0.81 7.26
C ASP A 238 27.84 1.55 7.29
N ASN A 239 28.58 1.55 6.19
CA ASN A 239 29.85 2.27 6.03
C ASN A 239 29.69 3.67 5.43
N ASN A 240 28.46 4.15 5.23
CA ASN A 240 28.21 5.51 4.74
C ASN A 240 27.36 6.25 5.78
N GLY A 241 28.00 7.24 6.43
CA GLY A 241 27.35 8.13 7.39
C GLY A 241 26.18 8.89 6.77
N PHE A 242 25.01 8.27 6.82
CA PHE A 242 23.75 8.89 6.42
C PHE A 242 23.20 9.69 7.60
N THR A 243 23.31 11.00 7.53
CA THR A 243 22.48 11.89 8.34
C THR A 243 21.12 11.98 7.66
N ALA A 244 20.10 11.46 8.32
CA ALA A 244 18.72 11.65 7.89
C ALA A 244 18.44 13.15 7.72
N SER A 245 18.35 13.62 6.48
CA SER A 245 17.84 14.96 6.20
C SER A 245 16.37 14.96 6.63
N LYS A 246 16.03 15.84 7.58
CA LYS A 246 14.62 16.13 7.89
C LYS A 246 13.95 16.59 6.61
N VAL A 247 13.00 15.78 6.12
CA VAL A 247 12.07 16.26 5.11
C VAL A 247 11.21 17.31 5.81
N GLU A 248 11.42 18.57 5.47
CA GLU A 248 10.47 19.62 5.82
C GLU A 248 9.17 19.34 5.07
N ARG A 249 8.21 18.78 5.79
CA ARG A 249 6.82 18.73 5.34
C ARG A 249 6.27 20.14 5.52
N ASP A 250 5.63 20.64 4.48
CA ASP A 250 4.85 21.87 4.58
C ASP A 250 3.71 21.60 5.59
N ASP A 251 3.87 22.13 6.81
CA ASP A 251 3.00 21.90 7.96
C ASP A 251 1.64 22.62 7.86
N SER A 252 1.31 23.20 6.71
CA SER A 252 0.05 23.93 6.55
C SER A 252 -1.20 23.04 6.47
N ASP A 253 -1.07 21.69 6.38
CA ASP A 253 -2.20 20.75 6.21
C ASP A 253 -2.15 19.51 7.13
N THR A 254 -1.39 19.53 8.22
CA THR A 254 -1.34 18.39 9.14
C THR A 254 -2.34 18.52 10.28
N ALA A 255 -3.43 17.75 10.20
CA ALA A 255 -4.21 17.39 11.38
C ALA A 255 -3.34 16.51 12.33
N PRO A 256 -3.39 16.68 13.65
CA PRO A 256 -2.53 15.98 14.59
C PRO A 256 -2.79 14.47 14.55
N ILE A 257 -1.72 13.67 14.42
CA ILE A 257 -1.78 12.22 14.57
C ILE A 257 -2.08 11.92 16.03
N LEU A 258 -3.29 11.43 16.32
CA LEU A 258 -3.68 10.96 17.64
C LEU A 258 -2.91 9.65 17.95
N SER A 259 -1.86 9.75 18.75
CA SER A 259 -1.21 8.60 19.36
C SER A 259 -2.07 8.11 20.54
N PHE A 260 -2.70 6.95 20.40
CA PHE A 260 -3.38 6.30 21.52
C PHE A 260 -2.34 5.57 22.37
N GLN A 261 -1.92 6.14 23.47
CA GLN A 261 -1.27 5.42 24.55
C GLN A 261 -2.35 4.64 25.32
N THR A 262 -2.24 3.32 25.31
CA THR A 262 -3.01 2.47 26.23
C THR A 262 -2.50 2.67 27.64
N ALA A 263 -3.19 3.43 28.45
CA ALA A 263 -3.00 3.43 29.88
C ALA A 263 -3.52 2.08 30.42
N ALA A 264 -2.61 1.23 30.91
CA ALA A 264 -3.00 0.14 31.78
C ALA A 264 -3.69 0.77 33.02
N ARG A 265 -4.90 0.36 33.31
CA ARG A 265 -5.53 0.58 34.63
C ARG A 265 -5.37 -0.71 35.39
N ASP A 266 -4.71 -0.58 36.58
CA ASP A 266 -4.67 -1.58 37.65
C ASP A 266 -6.07 -1.99 38.07
#